data_5644715ee648347db78fcff6d431e227
#
_entry.id   5644715ee648347db78fcff6d431e227
#
_cell.length_a   1.000
_cell.length_b   1.000
_cell.length_c   1.000
_cell.angle_alpha   90.00
_cell.angle_beta   90.00
_cell.angle_gamma   90.00
#
_symmetry.space_group_name_H-M   'P 1'
#
loop_
_entity.id
_entity.type
_entity.pdbx_description
1 polymer ?
#
loop_
_entity_poly.entity_id
_entity_poly.type
_entity_poly.pdbx_seq_one_letter_code
_entity_poly.pdbx_strand_id
1 'polypeptide(L)'
;MFLLRYSILLTALLLTTGTLSAERPNILFIFSDDHSSRAISAYGSDLAKIAPTPNIDRLAKEGALFRNSFCSNSICGPSRASVITGLHSHKNGLMRNDSGAFNNKQWNVAKELKASGYNTAAVGKWHLKSDPTGFDFWEVYPNQGNYYNPVFRKMDGSTKQDFGYCTDIVTGKAIDWLNGRDDDKPFFLMCQFKAPHRTFSPPLRHLGAFDDTGIPEPPTLFDDYSNRSKTLAANEMEIDRHMHWQYDLKIRKDERGDVKLPLPDRFPSVEYRRMTDEQKKKWDAYFGPKNQEFLNDFKAGKFTHKELVQWKYQRYMRNYLGAARAVDESVGR
;
A
#
# COMPACT_ATOMS: atom_id res chain seq x y z
N MET A 1 62.66 40.63 -16.73
CA MET A 1 61.92 40.67 -15.46
C MET A 1 60.38 40.65 -15.58
N PHE A 2 59.84 40.42 -16.77
CA PHE A 2 58.38 40.35 -17.08
C PHE A 2 57.81 38.93 -17.20
N LEU A 3 58.62 37.91 -17.45
CA LEU A 3 58.17 36.55 -17.68
C LEU A 3 57.90 35.72 -16.41
N LEU A 4 58.40 36.12 -15.26
CA LEU A 4 58.26 35.39 -13.98
C LEU A 4 56.94 35.69 -13.26
N ARG A 5 56.24 36.79 -13.59
CA ARG A 5 54.98 37.16 -12.94
C ARG A 5 53.74 36.48 -13.54
N TYR A 6 53.79 36.01 -14.78
CA TYR A 6 52.67 35.31 -15.39
C TYR A 6 52.58 33.83 -15.03
N SER A 7 53.71 33.19 -14.70
CA SER A 7 53.75 31.77 -14.32
C SER A 7 53.13 31.53 -12.93
N ILE A 8 53.17 32.48 -12.01
CA ILE A 8 52.60 32.35 -10.65
C ILE A 8 51.08 32.55 -10.68
N LEU A 9 50.52 33.36 -11.58
CA LEU A 9 49.09 33.55 -11.72
C LEU A 9 48.41 32.33 -12.39
N LEU A 10 49.08 31.63 -13.30
CA LEU A 10 48.51 30.42 -13.95
C LEU A 10 48.50 29.18 -13.02
N THR A 11 49.46 29.10 -12.07
CA THR A 11 49.52 27.98 -11.10
C THR A 11 48.51 28.16 -9.96
N ALA A 12 48.13 29.40 -9.61
CA ALA A 12 47.10 29.67 -8.61
C ALA A 12 45.68 29.42 -9.11
N LEU A 13 45.43 29.44 -10.41
CA LEU A 13 44.10 29.19 -11.01
C LEU A 13 43.79 27.71 -11.19
N LEU A 14 44.80 26.80 -11.12
CA LEU A 14 44.66 25.38 -11.26
C LEU A 14 44.41 24.64 -9.91
N LEU A 15 44.49 25.33 -8.77
CA LEU A 15 44.32 24.75 -7.45
C LEU A 15 42.92 24.88 -6.83
N THR A 16 41.95 25.43 -7.57
CA THR A 16 40.56 25.59 -7.09
C THR A 16 39.51 24.81 -7.90
N THR A 17 39.91 23.80 -8.64
CA THR A 17 38.95 22.78 -9.04
C THR A 17 38.70 21.85 -7.87
N GLY A 18 38.15 22.38 -6.80
CA GLY A 18 37.41 21.56 -5.86
C GLY A 18 36.37 20.82 -6.71
N THR A 19 36.52 19.50 -6.81
CA THR A 19 35.46 18.66 -7.30
C THR A 19 34.25 18.96 -6.43
N LEU A 20 33.29 19.75 -6.91
CA LEU A 20 31.94 19.76 -6.39
C LEU A 20 31.41 18.34 -6.58
N SER A 21 31.78 17.45 -5.66
CA SER A 21 31.11 16.18 -5.54
C SER A 21 29.66 16.52 -5.20
N ALA A 22 28.78 16.47 -6.18
CA ALA A 22 27.36 16.61 -5.90
C ALA A 22 27.00 15.60 -4.79
N GLU A 23 26.47 16.09 -3.69
CA GLU A 23 25.98 15.22 -2.63
C GLU A 23 24.99 14.21 -3.23
N ARG A 24 25.23 12.95 -2.99
CA ARG A 24 24.33 11.88 -3.46
C ARG A 24 23.04 11.96 -2.65
N PRO A 25 21.85 12.09 -3.27
CA PRO A 25 20.60 12.28 -2.56
C PRO A 25 20.21 11.02 -1.77
N ASN A 26 19.58 11.23 -0.63
CA ASN A 26 18.83 10.18 0.06
C ASN A 26 17.60 9.78 -0.76
N ILE A 27 17.28 8.48 -0.79
CA ILE A 27 16.14 7.96 -1.55
C ILE A 27 15.20 7.23 -0.62
N LEU A 28 14.03 7.84 -0.35
CA LEU A 28 12.91 7.20 0.34
C LEU A 28 11.84 6.81 -0.68
N PHE A 29 11.66 5.51 -0.90
CA PHE A 29 10.66 4.97 -1.80
C PHE A 29 9.46 4.44 -0.99
N ILE A 30 8.37 5.21 -0.93
CA ILE A 30 7.13 4.82 -0.27
C ILE A 30 6.22 4.16 -1.30
N PHE A 31 5.75 2.94 -0.99
CA PHE A 31 4.95 2.14 -1.90
C PHE A 31 3.70 1.60 -1.20
N SER A 32 2.52 2.12 -1.56
CA SER A 32 1.21 1.61 -1.12
C SER A 32 0.65 0.59 -2.13
N ASP A 33 -0.22 -0.31 -1.68
CA ASP A 33 -0.74 -1.41 -2.48
C ASP A 33 -2.24 -1.20 -2.78
N ASP A 34 -2.61 -1.23 -4.06
CA ASP A 34 -3.98 -0.98 -4.55
C ASP A 34 -4.52 0.42 -4.13
N HIS A 35 -3.65 1.41 -4.07
CA HIS A 35 -4.02 2.79 -3.74
C HIS A 35 -4.46 3.52 -5.01
N SER A 36 -5.77 3.70 -5.14
CA SER A 36 -6.36 4.41 -6.28
C SER A 36 -5.98 5.89 -6.27
N SER A 37 -5.66 6.45 -7.44
CA SER A 37 -5.45 7.90 -7.61
C SER A 37 -6.69 8.71 -7.20
N ARG A 38 -7.91 8.15 -7.28
CA ARG A 38 -9.12 8.80 -6.78
C ARG A 38 -9.12 9.00 -5.25
N ALA A 39 -8.39 8.17 -4.50
CA ALA A 39 -8.25 8.29 -3.05
C ALA A 39 -6.99 9.09 -2.62
N ILE A 40 -6.39 9.83 -3.55
CA ILE A 40 -5.29 10.76 -3.31
C ILE A 40 -5.77 12.15 -3.75
N SER A 41 -5.95 13.06 -2.81
CA SER A 41 -6.61 14.35 -3.06
C SER A 41 -5.85 15.28 -4.02
N ALA A 42 -4.52 15.15 -4.12
CA ALA A 42 -3.71 15.88 -5.10
C ALA A 42 -4.14 15.67 -6.56
N TYR A 43 -4.79 14.54 -6.88
CA TYR A 43 -5.32 14.29 -8.23
C TYR A 43 -6.67 14.96 -8.51
N GLY A 44 -7.31 15.57 -7.51
CA GLY A 44 -8.53 16.39 -7.69
C GLY A 44 -9.80 15.58 -7.94
N SER A 45 -9.92 14.38 -7.37
CA SER A 45 -11.13 13.55 -7.48
C SER A 45 -12.30 14.09 -6.65
N ASP A 46 -13.48 13.52 -6.87
CA ASP A 46 -14.69 13.75 -6.06
C ASP A 46 -14.53 13.34 -4.58
N LEU A 47 -13.59 12.43 -4.29
CA LEU A 47 -13.25 12.01 -2.92
C LEU A 47 -12.32 12.99 -2.18
N ALA A 48 -11.66 13.91 -2.89
CA ALA A 48 -10.65 14.81 -2.31
C ALA A 48 -11.17 15.64 -1.13
N LYS A 49 -12.44 16.06 -1.18
CA LYS A 49 -13.08 16.84 -0.10
C LYS A 49 -13.51 16.00 1.09
N ILE A 50 -13.78 14.71 0.86
CA ILE A 50 -14.32 13.77 1.86
C ILE A 50 -13.18 13.10 2.61
N ALA A 51 -12.17 12.66 1.87
CA ALA A 51 -11.01 11.95 2.38
C ALA A 51 -9.70 12.61 1.89
N PRO A 52 -9.38 13.80 2.39
CA PRO A 52 -8.14 14.49 2.01
C PRO A 52 -6.90 13.70 2.45
N THR A 53 -5.85 13.81 1.66
CA THR A 53 -4.54 13.20 1.92
C THR A 53 -3.45 14.28 2.03
N PRO A 54 -3.49 15.11 3.10
CA PRO A 54 -2.68 16.33 3.18
C PRO A 54 -1.18 16.07 3.18
N ASN A 55 -0.72 14.93 3.70
CA ASN A 55 0.69 14.59 3.74
C ASN A 55 1.22 14.15 2.37
N ILE A 56 0.44 13.36 1.63
CA ILE A 56 0.76 12.99 0.24
C ILE A 56 0.66 14.22 -0.67
N ASP A 57 -0.35 15.07 -0.46
CA ASP A 57 -0.55 16.31 -1.22
C ASP A 57 0.62 17.29 -1.02
N ARG A 58 1.21 17.32 0.18
CA ARG A 58 2.42 18.10 0.46
C ARG A 58 3.58 17.66 -0.42
N LEU A 59 3.80 16.35 -0.59
CA LEU A 59 4.83 15.83 -1.49
C LEU A 59 4.58 16.26 -2.95
N ALA A 60 3.33 16.22 -3.39
CA ALA A 60 2.95 16.67 -4.73
C ALA A 60 3.16 18.17 -4.93
N LYS A 61 2.91 18.98 -3.89
CA LYS A 61 3.06 20.43 -3.90
C LYS A 61 4.53 20.89 -3.86
N GLU A 62 5.35 20.20 -3.04
CA GLU A 62 6.77 20.53 -2.85
C GLU A 62 7.68 19.89 -3.90
N GLY A 63 7.19 18.89 -4.62
CA GLY A 63 7.92 18.13 -5.64
C GLY A 63 7.21 18.11 -6.98
N ALA A 64 6.91 16.90 -7.49
CA ALA A 64 6.26 16.70 -8.78
C ALA A 64 5.08 15.72 -8.67
N LEU A 65 3.97 16.02 -9.34
CA LEU A 65 2.80 15.16 -9.49
C LEU A 65 2.78 14.56 -10.91
N PHE A 66 3.00 13.24 -11.01
CA PHE A 66 2.94 12.52 -12.28
C PHE A 66 1.50 12.12 -12.61
N ARG A 67 0.89 12.76 -13.60
CA ARG A 67 -0.50 12.47 -14.04
C ARG A 67 -0.60 11.29 -15.00
N ASN A 68 0.50 10.98 -15.71
CA ASN A 68 0.57 9.92 -16.72
C ASN A 68 1.66 8.90 -16.34
N SER A 69 1.42 8.18 -15.24
CA SER A 69 2.27 7.10 -14.77
C SER A 69 1.59 5.75 -15.00
N PHE A 70 2.32 4.78 -15.55
CA PHE A 70 1.76 3.50 -15.95
C PHE A 70 2.46 2.34 -15.23
N CYS A 71 1.67 1.36 -14.80
CA CYS A 71 2.18 0.12 -14.25
C CYS A 71 2.41 -0.89 -15.39
N SER A 72 3.60 -1.47 -15.47
CA SER A 72 3.96 -2.44 -16.51
C SER A 72 3.23 -3.78 -16.38
N ASN A 73 2.81 -4.14 -15.16
CA ASN A 73 1.98 -5.30 -14.83
C ASN A 73 1.25 -5.02 -13.52
N SER A 74 -0.06 -4.84 -13.56
CA SER A 74 -0.89 -4.38 -12.45
C SER A 74 -1.28 -5.48 -11.47
N ILE A 75 -0.36 -6.40 -11.16
CA ILE A 75 -0.49 -7.44 -10.12
C ILE A 75 0.67 -7.28 -9.15
N CYS A 76 0.42 -7.48 -7.83
CA CYS A 76 1.35 -7.20 -6.73
C CYS A 76 2.80 -7.66 -6.98
N GLY A 77 3.07 -8.97 -7.06
CA GLY A 77 4.42 -9.51 -7.24
C GLY A 77 5.08 -9.05 -8.54
N PRO A 78 4.44 -9.22 -9.72
CA PRO A 78 4.96 -8.73 -10.99
C PRO A 78 5.26 -7.23 -11.02
N SER A 79 4.38 -6.39 -10.46
CA SER A 79 4.63 -4.96 -10.34
C SER A 79 5.87 -4.66 -9.50
N ARG A 80 6.01 -5.33 -8.36
CA ARG A 80 7.16 -5.17 -7.44
C ARG A 80 8.46 -5.63 -8.09
N ALA A 81 8.44 -6.73 -8.84
CA ALA A 81 9.59 -7.19 -9.63
C ALA A 81 9.99 -6.16 -10.70
N SER A 82 9.00 -5.57 -11.38
CA SER A 82 9.27 -4.52 -12.38
C SER A 82 9.84 -3.25 -11.75
N VAL A 83 9.35 -2.85 -10.59
CA VAL A 83 9.85 -1.67 -9.85
C VAL A 83 11.32 -1.84 -9.48
N ILE A 84 11.71 -2.99 -8.90
CA ILE A 84 13.10 -3.17 -8.45
C ILE A 84 14.09 -3.47 -9.57
N THR A 85 13.62 -4.00 -10.72
CA THR A 85 14.50 -4.37 -11.83
C THR A 85 14.51 -3.38 -13.00
N GLY A 86 13.51 -2.47 -13.07
CA GLY A 86 13.28 -1.65 -14.26
C GLY A 86 12.86 -2.45 -15.50
N LEU A 87 12.52 -3.73 -15.36
CA LEU A 87 12.21 -4.63 -16.47
C LEU A 87 10.74 -5.04 -16.49
N HIS A 88 10.16 -5.15 -17.68
CA HIS A 88 8.85 -5.76 -17.86
C HIS A 88 8.83 -7.22 -17.40
N SER A 89 7.66 -7.72 -16.98
CA SER A 89 7.47 -9.06 -16.40
C SER A 89 8.02 -10.20 -17.28
N HIS A 90 7.90 -10.11 -18.60
CA HIS A 90 8.45 -11.12 -19.52
C HIS A 90 10.00 -11.13 -19.57
N LYS A 91 10.66 -10.06 -19.11
CA LYS A 91 12.13 -9.98 -19.00
C LYS A 91 12.62 -10.35 -17.61
N ASN A 92 11.92 -9.89 -16.55
CA ASN A 92 12.30 -10.22 -15.18
C ASN A 92 11.82 -11.62 -14.72
N GLY A 93 10.96 -12.28 -15.53
CA GLY A 93 10.50 -13.66 -15.34
C GLY A 93 9.31 -13.82 -14.37
N LEU A 94 8.84 -12.78 -13.70
CA LEU A 94 7.69 -12.87 -12.80
C LEU A 94 6.42 -12.35 -13.48
N MET A 95 5.67 -13.27 -14.10
CA MET A 95 4.48 -12.94 -14.89
C MET A 95 3.20 -12.83 -14.08
N ARG A 96 3.07 -13.61 -13.00
CA ARG A 96 1.87 -13.71 -12.16
C ARG A 96 2.28 -14.01 -10.71
N ASN A 97 1.36 -13.78 -9.76
CA ASN A 97 1.61 -14.09 -8.34
C ASN A 97 1.84 -15.59 -8.07
N ASP A 98 1.35 -16.48 -8.92
CA ASP A 98 1.50 -17.94 -8.83
C ASP A 98 2.65 -18.50 -9.67
N SER A 99 3.39 -17.67 -10.42
CA SER A 99 4.52 -18.09 -11.28
C SER A 99 5.77 -18.58 -10.52
N GLY A 100 5.69 -18.79 -9.22
CA GLY A 100 6.86 -19.14 -8.41
C GLY A 100 7.52 -17.93 -7.74
N ALA A 101 8.76 -18.10 -7.29
CA ALA A 101 9.54 -17.05 -6.66
C ALA A 101 10.28 -16.20 -7.70
N PHE A 102 10.41 -14.92 -7.41
CA PHE A 102 11.26 -14.01 -8.19
C PHE A 102 12.72 -14.48 -8.11
N ASN A 103 13.41 -14.48 -9.25
CA ASN A 103 14.84 -14.77 -9.27
C ASN A 103 15.63 -13.60 -8.68
N ASN A 104 15.93 -13.67 -7.40
CA ASN A 104 16.64 -12.62 -6.67
C ASN A 104 18.15 -12.54 -6.97
N LYS A 105 18.70 -13.45 -7.81
CA LYS A 105 20.11 -13.40 -8.26
C LYS A 105 20.30 -12.36 -9.35
N GLN A 106 19.26 -12.03 -10.13
CA GLN A 106 19.35 -11.04 -11.17
C GLN A 106 19.65 -9.63 -10.62
N TRP A 107 20.03 -8.71 -11.50
CA TRP A 107 20.24 -7.31 -11.18
C TRP A 107 18.98 -6.68 -10.57
N ASN A 108 19.16 -5.80 -9.60
CA ASN A 108 18.11 -4.93 -9.07
C ASN A 108 18.73 -3.63 -8.57
N VAL A 109 17.90 -2.59 -8.44
CA VAL A 109 18.33 -1.23 -8.06
C VAL A 109 18.99 -1.19 -6.67
N ALA A 110 18.57 -2.03 -5.72
CA ALA A 110 19.16 -2.05 -4.38
C ALA A 110 20.62 -2.56 -4.39
N LYS A 111 20.91 -3.56 -5.23
CA LYS A 111 22.30 -4.05 -5.41
C LYS A 111 23.20 -2.95 -5.96
N GLU A 112 22.72 -2.19 -6.94
CA GLU A 112 23.48 -1.10 -7.53
C GLU A 112 23.73 0.05 -6.57
N LEU A 113 22.69 0.47 -5.85
CA LEU A 113 22.81 1.53 -4.85
C LEU A 113 23.73 1.12 -3.69
N LYS A 114 23.64 -0.15 -3.22
CA LYS A 114 24.56 -0.68 -2.22
C LYS A 114 26.01 -0.67 -2.72
N ALA A 115 26.25 -1.14 -3.95
CA ALA A 115 27.59 -1.10 -4.57
C ALA A 115 28.12 0.32 -4.74
N SER A 116 27.21 1.30 -4.91
CA SER A 116 27.53 2.72 -4.95
C SER A 116 27.69 3.38 -3.57
N GLY A 117 27.67 2.60 -2.47
CA GLY A 117 27.92 3.08 -1.11
C GLY A 117 26.71 3.63 -0.38
N TYR A 118 25.50 3.32 -0.80
CA TYR A 118 24.27 3.64 -0.05
C TYR A 118 24.05 2.64 1.09
N ASN A 119 23.53 3.11 2.22
CA ASN A 119 22.84 2.27 3.19
C ASN A 119 21.48 1.86 2.62
N THR A 120 21.16 0.57 2.58
CA THR A 120 19.99 0.08 1.88
C THR A 120 19.05 -0.71 2.78
N ALA A 121 17.73 -0.40 2.74
CA ALA A 121 16.75 -1.11 3.55
C ALA A 121 15.43 -1.37 2.82
N ALA A 122 14.73 -2.45 3.23
CA ALA A 122 13.37 -2.76 2.79
C ALA A 122 12.51 -3.18 3.97
N VAL A 123 11.36 -2.51 4.14
CA VAL A 123 10.41 -2.81 5.22
C VAL A 123 9.01 -3.00 4.66
N GLY A 124 8.27 -4.00 5.15
CA GLY A 124 6.85 -4.20 4.85
C GLY A 124 6.56 -5.23 3.77
N LYS A 125 5.69 -4.90 2.80
CA LYS A 125 5.20 -5.88 1.80
C LYS A 125 6.19 -6.09 0.66
N TRP A 126 6.95 -7.17 0.71
CA TRP A 126 7.85 -7.60 -0.37
C TRP A 126 7.15 -8.39 -1.48
N HIS A 127 6.48 -9.45 -1.12
CA HIS A 127 5.62 -10.30 -1.96
C HIS A 127 6.26 -10.88 -3.23
N LEU A 128 7.57 -11.11 -3.22
CA LEU A 128 8.32 -11.73 -4.34
C LEU A 128 8.64 -13.21 -4.10
N LYS A 129 8.20 -13.80 -2.99
CA LYS A 129 8.43 -15.22 -2.59
C LYS A 129 9.91 -15.62 -2.52
N SER A 130 10.81 -14.67 -2.62
CA SER A 130 12.26 -14.81 -2.43
C SER A 130 12.73 -13.72 -1.47
N ASP A 131 13.88 -13.93 -0.85
CA ASP A 131 14.44 -12.95 0.05
C ASP A 131 14.90 -11.69 -0.68
N PRO A 132 14.73 -10.51 -0.06
CA PRO A 132 15.32 -9.29 -0.57
C PRO A 132 16.85 -9.41 -0.69
N THR A 133 17.40 -9.02 -1.84
CA THR A 133 18.84 -8.98 -2.09
C THR A 133 19.29 -7.59 -2.47
N GLY A 134 20.51 -7.21 -2.06
CA GLY A 134 21.03 -5.87 -2.24
C GLY A 134 20.69 -4.90 -1.11
N PHE A 135 20.06 -5.38 -0.05
CA PHE A 135 19.76 -4.60 1.14
C PHE A 135 20.66 -4.97 2.31
N ASP A 136 21.06 -3.95 3.10
CA ASP A 136 21.80 -4.12 4.36
C ASP A 136 20.89 -4.51 5.51
N PHE A 137 19.61 -4.11 5.40
CA PHE A 137 18.56 -4.43 6.36
C PHE A 137 17.24 -4.74 5.65
N TRP A 138 16.50 -5.74 6.15
CA TRP A 138 15.11 -5.89 5.78
C TRP A 138 14.29 -6.65 6.84
N GLU A 139 13.06 -6.20 7.01
CA GLU A 139 11.98 -6.89 7.71
C GLU A 139 10.71 -6.85 6.85
N VAL A 140 10.32 -7.98 6.29
CA VAL A 140 9.25 -8.04 5.30
C VAL A 140 8.19 -9.08 5.64
N TYR A 141 6.98 -8.89 5.13
CA TYR A 141 5.94 -9.90 5.26
C TYR A 141 6.31 -11.17 4.48
N PRO A 142 6.05 -12.38 5.04
CA PRO A 142 6.30 -13.65 4.34
C PRO A 142 5.51 -13.77 3.03
N ASN A 143 4.30 -13.18 2.97
CA ASN A 143 3.38 -13.19 1.83
C ASN A 143 2.72 -11.81 1.66
N GLN A 144 1.37 -11.78 1.59
CA GLN A 144 0.57 -10.55 1.47
C GLN A 144 0.59 -9.66 2.72
N GLY A 145 1.01 -10.18 3.86
CA GLY A 145 0.86 -9.53 5.15
C GLY A 145 -0.59 -9.48 5.63
N ASN A 146 -0.78 -9.08 6.87
CA ASN A 146 -2.07 -8.88 7.52
C ASN A 146 -2.18 -7.45 8.01
N TYR A 147 -3.39 -6.92 8.12
CA TYR A 147 -3.63 -5.57 8.65
C TYR A 147 -3.38 -5.50 10.16
N TYR A 148 -3.80 -6.56 10.87
CA TYR A 148 -3.64 -6.62 12.32
C TYR A 148 -2.63 -7.68 12.72
N ASN A 149 -1.74 -7.30 13.63
CA ASN A 149 -0.74 -8.17 14.25
C ASN A 149 0.08 -8.96 13.20
N PRO A 150 0.69 -8.26 12.23
CA PRO A 150 1.42 -8.91 11.14
C PRO A 150 2.63 -9.68 11.64
N VAL A 151 3.01 -10.72 10.88
CA VAL A 151 4.29 -11.42 11.04
C VAL A 151 5.29 -10.82 10.06
N PHE A 152 6.50 -10.58 10.54
CA PHE A 152 7.65 -10.19 9.72
C PHE A 152 8.67 -11.32 9.66
N ARG A 153 9.25 -11.52 8.50
CA ARG A 153 10.44 -12.32 8.29
C ARG A 153 11.64 -11.38 8.28
N LYS A 154 12.73 -11.81 8.92
CA LYS A 154 13.97 -11.05 9.08
C LYS A 154 15.10 -11.66 8.26
N MET A 155 16.20 -10.90 8.14
CA MET A 155 17.42 -11.32 7.40
C MET A 155 18.04 -12.61 7.91
N ASP A 156 17.97 -12.89 9.21
CA ASP A 156 18.44 -14.12 9.83
C ASP A 156 17.53 -15.35 9.58
N GLY A 157 16.47 -15.15 8.79
CA GLY A 157 15.47 -16.18 8.47
C GLY A 157 14.40 -16.38 9.55
N SER A 158 14.53 -15.73 10.71
CA SER A 158 13.55 -15.79 11.78
C SER A 158 12.27 -15.04 11.40
N THR A 159 11.18 -15.35 12.12
CA THR A 159 9.93 -14.63 12.01
C THR A 159 9.50 -14.07 13.35
N LYS A 160 8.91 -12.87 13.35
CA LYS A 160 8.37 -12.22 14.54
C LYS A 160 6.99 -11.68 14.25
N GLN A 161 6.05 -11.94 15.14
CA GLN A 161 4.76 -11.26 15.13
C GLN A 161 4.89 -9.96 15.93
N ASP A 162 4.48 -8.85 15.30
CA ASP A 162 4.37 -7.56 15.97
C ASP A 162 2.87 -7.23 16.16
N PHE A 163 2.54 -6.69 17.34
CA PHE A 163 1.15 -6.38 17.69
C PHE A 163 0.81 -4.94 17.36
N GLY A 164 -0.30 -4.74 16.66
CA GLY A 164 -0.77 -3.44 16.23
C GLY A 164 -1.28 -3.44 14.79
N TYR A 165 -1.38 -2.25 14.21
CA TYR A 165 -1.82 -2.06 12.84
C TYR A 165 -0.62 -2.03 11.87
N CYS A 166 -0.70 -2.76 10.78
CA CYS A 166 0.45 -3.03 9.90
C CYS A 166 1.13 -1.76 9.36
N THR A 167 0.36 -0.75 8.97
CA THR A 167 0.89 0.48 8.39
C THR A 167 1.71 1.26 9.43
N ASP A 168 1.21 1.34 10.67
CA ASP A 168 1.90 1.99 11.79
C ASP A 168 3.20 1.27 12.15
N ILE A 169 3.18 -0.07 12.15
CA ILE A 169 4.35 -0.91 12.45
C ILE A 169 5.42 -0.74 11.36
N VAL A 170 5.04 -0.78 10.09
CA VAL A 170 5.98 -0.57 8.97
C VAL A 170 6.62 0.81 9.05
N THR A 171 5.81 1.83 9.34
CA THR A 171 6.32 3.21 9.53
C THR A 171 7.27 3.30 10.71
N GLY A 172 6.92 2.71 11.86
CA GLY A 172 7.81 2.65 13.03
C GLY A 172 9.16 2.02 12.70
N LYS A 173 9.14 0.82 12.08
CA LYS A 173 10.39 0.13 11.66
C LYS A 173 11.22 0.95 10.66
N ALA A 174 10.57 1.66 9.73
CA ALA A 174 11.26 2.53 8.78
C ALA A 174 11.95 3.70 9.50
N ILE A 175 11.27 4.35 10.44
CA ILE A 175 11.81 5.45 11.26
C ILE A 175 12.93 4.94 12.16
N ASP A 176 12.76 3.81 12.84
CA ASP A 176 13.78 3.21 13.71
C ASP A 176 15.06 2.92 12.91
N TRP A 177 14.92 2.37 11.69
CA TRP A 177 16.07 2.14 10.82
C TRP A 177 16.72 3.45 10.38
N LEU A 178 15.94 4.48 10.00
CA LEU A 178 16.46 5.80 9.64
C LEU A 178 17.24 6.44 10.79
N ASN A 179 16.78 6.29 12.02
CA ASN A 179 17.46 6.85 13.20
C ASN A 179 18.71 6.07 13.62
N GLY A 180 18.80 4.79 13.25
CA GLY A 180 19.94 3.91 13.61
C GLY A 180 20.96 3.70 12.50
N ARG A 181 20.79 4.29 11.31
CA ARG A 181 21.72 4.13 10.19
C ARG A 181 23.00 4.95 10.36
N ASP A 182 24.00 4.64 9.57
CA ASP A 182 25.21 5.46 9.41
C ASP A 182 24.85 6.76 8.66
N ASP A 183 24.91 7.90 9.34
CA ASP A 183 24.55 9.21 8.80
C ASP A 183 25.54 9.77 7.77
N ASP A 184 26.77 9.25 7.74
CA ASP A 184 27.81 9.67 6.79
C ASP A 184 27.56 9.13 5.36
N LYS A 185 26.58 8.24 5.19
CA LYS A 185 26.23 7.65 3.90
C LYS A 185 24.81 8.01 3.46
N PRO A 186 24.61 8.21 2.16
CA PRO A 186 23.27 8.33 1.63
C PRO A 186 22.51 7.01 1.83
N PHE A 187 21.19 7.08 1.92
CA PHE A 187 20.37 5.88 2.09
C PHE A 187 19.40 5.64 0.92
N PHE A 188 19.05 4.38 0.73
CA PHE A 188 17.91 3.91 -0.04
C PHE A 188 16.99 3.07 0.83
N LEU A 189 15.80 3.58 1.14
CA LEU A 189 14.80 2.88 1.94
C LEU A 189 13.54 2.62 1.12
N MET A 190 13.15 1.34 0.99
CA MET A 190 11.85 0.94 0.48
C MET A 190 10.87 0.71 1.65
N CYS A 191 9.97 1.66 1.87
CA CYS A 191 8.88 1.59 2.85
C CYS A 191 7.60 1.12 2.15
N GLN A 192 7.18 -0.13 2.36
CA GLN A 192 6.18 -0.79 1.52
C GLN A 192 4.95 -1.21 2.34
N PHE A 193 3.84 -0.49 2.14
CA PHE A 193 2.59 -0.74 2.83
C PHE A 193 1.76 -1.84 2.16
N LYS A 194 1.00 -2.59 2.98
CA LYS A 194 -0.11 -3.42 2.53
C LYS A 194 -1.35 -2.57 2.22
N ALA A 195 -1.60 -1.53 2.98
CA ALA A 195 -2.78 -0.69 2.82
C ALA A 195 -2.71 0.14 1.51
N PRO A 196 -3.86 0.42 0.90
CA PRO A 196 -5.22 0.01 1.23
C PRO A 196 -5.74 -1.26 0.52
N HIS A 197 -4.88 -2.21 0.13
CA HIS A 197 -5.23 -3.47 -0.54
C HIS A 197 -6.40 -4.23 0.14
N ARG A 198 -7.15 -5.00 -0.63
CA ARG A 198 -8.14 -5.96 -0.11
C ARG A 198 -7.52 -6.75 1.07
N THR A 199 -8.05 -6.83 2.24
CA THR A 199 -9.44 -6.76 2.72
C THR A 199 -9.96 -5.37 3.14
N PHE A 200 -9.26 -4.28 2.85
CA PHE A 200 -9.71 -2.93 3.17
C PHE A 200 -10.01 -2.74 4.67
N SER A 201 -9.16 -3.25 5.55
CA SER A 201 -9.41 -3.16 6.99
C SER A 201 -8.76 -1.89 7.56
N PRO A 202 -9.55 -0.91 8.01
CA PRO A 202 -9.01 0.31 8.59
C PRO A 202 -8.41 0.05 9.97
N PRO A 203 -7.51 0.90 10.48
CA PRO A 203 -7.11 0.87 11.88
C PRO A 203 -8.30 1.21 12.79
N LEU A 204 -8.27 0.73 14.03
CA LEU A 204 -9.36 0.95 14.99
C LEU A 204 -9.65 2.44 15.23
N ARG A 205 -8.64 3.32 15.13
CA ARG A 205 -8.80 4.78 15.26
C ARG A 205 -9.57 5.43 14.10
N HIS A 206 -9.72 4.74 12.97
CA HIS A 206 -10.48 5.23 11.81
C HIS A 206 -11.83 4.54 11.62
N LEU A 207 -12.21 3.65 12.53
CA LEU A 207 -13.57 3.13 12.55
C LEU A 207 -14.55 4.30 12.75
N GLY A 208 -15.54 4.41 11.86
CA GLY A 208 -16.53 5.49 11.91
C GLY A 208 -16.07 6.83 11.31
N ALA A 209 -14.82 6.99 10.86
CA ALA A 209 -14.31 8.27 10.36
C ALA A 209 -15.08 8.84 9.14
N PHE A 210 -15.87 8.01 8.47
CA PHE A 210 -16.67 8.38 7.28
C PHE A 210 -18.15 7.99 7.43
N ASP A 211 -18.67 7.75 8.65
CA ASP A 211 -20.04 7.28 8.85
C ASP A 211 -21.09 8.31 8.46
N ASP A 212 -20.85 9.56 8.84
CA ASP A 212 -21.76 10.68 8.58
C ASP A 212 -21.63 11.26 7.17
N THR A 213 -20.80 10.62 6.32
CA THR A 213 -20.51 11.09 4.99
C THR A 213 -21.05 10.13 3.93
N GLY A 214 -21.90 10.63 3.04
CA GLY A 214 -22.29 9.92 1.80
C GLY A 214 -21.09 9.89 0.85
N ILE A 215 -20.59 8.70 0.53
CA ILE A 215 -19.50 8.56 -0.43
C ILE A 215 -20.06 8.65 -1.84
N PRO A 216 -19.58 9.56 -2.72
CA PRO A 216 -20.05 9.71 -4.08
C PRO A 216 -19.94 8.40 -4.87
N GLU A 217 -21.03 7.99 -5.48
CA GLU A 217 -21.06 6.80 -6.34
C GLU A 217 -20.43 7.13 -7.69
N PRO A 218 -19.51 6.27 -8.19
CA PRO A 218 -19.00 6.47 -9.54
C PRO A 218 -20.10 6.20 -10.57
N PRO A 219 -20.13 6.91 -11.72
CA PRO A 219 -21.09 6.66 -12.78
C PRO A 219 -21.10 5.22 -13.29
N THR A 220 -19.98 4.51 -13.08
CA THR A 220 -19.77 3.13 -13.48
C THR A 220 -20.16 2.09 -12.43
N LEU A 221 -20.77 2.47 -11.31
CA LEU A 221 -21.17 1.52 -10.26
C LEU A 221 -22.13 0.43 -10.81
N PHE A 222 -22.95 0.80 -11.77
CA PHE A 222 -23.92 -0.07 -12.44
C PHE A 222 -23.62 -0.23 -13.94
N ASP A 223 -22.33 -0.15 -14.35
CA ASP A 223 -21.90 -0.38 -15.73
C ASP A 223 -22.23 -1.84 -16.13
N ASP A 224 -22.94 -2.03 -17.21
CA ASP A 224 -23.29 -3.36 -17.75
C ASP A 224 -22.20 -3.94 -18.66
N TYR A 225 -21.13 -3.18 -18.89
CA TYR A 225 -20.01 -3.52 -19.79
C TYR A 225 -20.41 -3.78 -21.25
N SER A 226 -21.62 -3.38 -21.68
CA SER A 226 -22.16 -3.66 -23.04
C SER A 226 -21.27 -3.13 -24.17
N ASN A 227 -20.54 -2.04 -23.91
CA ASN A 227 -19.61 -1.42 -24.87
C ASN A 227 -18.14 -1.66 -24.53
N ARG A 228 -17.82 -2.69 -23.71
CA ARG A 228 -16.48 -3.04 -23.28
C ARG A 228 -16.00 -4.34 -23.92
N SER A 229 -14.69 -4.65 -23.76
CA SER A 229 -14.16 -5.94 -24.18
C SER A 229 -14.75 -7.08 -23.36
N LYS A 230 -14.91 -8.25 -23.96
CA LYS A 230 -15.35 -9.47 -23.24
C LYS A 230 -14.43 -9.82 -22.06
N THR A 231 -13.16 -9.51 -22.16
CA THR A 231 -12.19 -9.71 -21.07
C THR A 231 -12.53 -8.84 -19.86
N LEU A 232 -12.91 -7.58 -20.09
CA LEU A 232 -13.30 -6.69 -18.99
C LEU A 232 -14.63 -7.13 -18.38
N ALA A 233 -15.61 -7.51 -19.18
CA ALA A 233 -16.89 -8.00 -18.71
C ALA A 233 -16.77 -9.31 -17.88
N ALA A 234 -15.76 -10.12 -18.17
CA ALA A 234 -15.47 -11.35 -17.41
C ALA A 234 -14.65 -11.11 -16.13
N ASN A 235 -14.26 -9.88 -15.83
CA ASN A 235 -13.45 -9.56 -14.65
C ASN A 235 -14.29 -9.66 -13.37
N GLU A 236 -13.79 -10.41 -12.38
CA GLU A 236 -14.45 -10.63 -11.09
C GLU A 236 -14.18 -9.50 -10.08
N MET A 237 -14.41 -8.23 -10.46
CA MET A 237 -14.16 -7.05 -9.63
C MET A 237 -15.36 -6.11 -9.48
N GLU A 238 -16.57 -6.64 -9.53
CA GLU A 238 -17.79 -5.88 -9.33
C GLU A 238 -18.19 -5.82 -7.84
N ILE A 239 -18.73 -4.69 -7.44
CA ILE A 239 -19.30 -4.49 -6.10
C ILE A 239 -20.47 -5.44 -5.86
N ASP A 240 -21.31 -5.63 -6.86
CA ASP A 240 -22.52 -6.46 -6.75
C ASP A 240 -22.20 -7.92 -6.44
N ARG A 241 -21.43 -8.59 -7.30
CA ARG A 241 -21.27 -10.04 -7.32
C ARG A 241 -20.00 -10.57 -6.66
N HIS A 242 -18.97 -9.71 -6.45
CA HIS A 242 -17.63 -10.18 -6.08
C HIS A 242 -17.15 -9.70 -4.70
N MET A 243 -17.96 -8.88 -3.99
CA MET A 243 -17.70 -8.51 -2.60
C MET A 243 -18.15 -9.61 -1.64
N HIS A 244 -17.20 -10.14 -0.85
CA HIS A 244 -17.47 -11.16 0.15
C HIS A 244 -17.92 -10.53 1.48
N TRP A 245 -18.94 -11.13 2.08
CA TRP A 245 -19.55 -10.59 3.30
C TRP A 245 -18.59 -10.53 4.49
N GLN A 246 -17.85 -11.61 4.76
CA GLN A 246 -16.91 -11.61 5.87
C GLN A 246 -15.61 -10.88 5.51
N TYR A 247 -15.08 -11.15 4.33
CA TYR A 247 -13.75 -10.72 3.92
C TYR A 247 -13.72 -9.22 3.63
N ASP A 248 -14.66 -8.73 2.85
CA ASP A 248 -14.71 -7.33 2.40
C ASP A 248 -15.65 -6.47 3.26
N LEU A 249 -16.85 -6.97 3.54
CA LEU A 249 -17.94 -6.20 4.14
C LEU A 249 -18.02 -6.32 5.66
N LYS A 250 -17.21 -7.18 6.28
CA LYS A 250 -17.05 -7.35 7.73
C LYS A 250 -18.30 -7.88 8.45
N ILE A 251 -19.15 -8.64 7.74
CA ILE A 251 -20.30 -9.34 8.33
C ILE A 251 -19.91 -10.82 8.51
N ARG A 252 -19.55 -11.21 9.70
CA ARG A 252 -19.11 -12.58 10.01
C ARG A 252 -20.27 -13.57 9.96
N LYS A 253 -19.97 -14.86 9.73
CA LYS A 253 -20.99 -15.94 9.72
C LYS A 253 -21.67 -16.10 11.06
N ASP A 254 -20.93 -16.00 12.15
CA ASP A 254 -21.43 -16.11 13.51
C ASP A 254 -22.41 -14.99 13.90
N GLU A 255 -22.40 -13.87 13.19
CA GLU A 255 -23.32 -12.74 13.42
C GLU A 255 -24.66 -12.89 12.70
N ARG A 256 -24.79 -13.79 11.72
CA ARG A 256 -25.93 -13.82 10.77
C ARG A 256 -27.15 -14.62 11.27
N GLY A 257 -26.96 -15.50 12.26
CA GLY A 257 -28.02 -16.44 12.65
C GLY A 257 -28.54 -17.25 11.45
N ASP A 258 -29.81 -17.13 11.17
CA ASP A 258 -30.53 -17.80 10.06
C ASP A 258 -30.54 -17.00 8.73
N VAL A 259 -29.97 -15.77 8.71
CA VAL A 259 -29.99 -14.91 7.53
C VAL A 259 -29.06 -15.47 6.44
N LYS A 260 -29.65 -15.79 5.29
CA LYS A 260 -28.94 -16.24 4.09
C LYS A 260 -28.66 -15.05 3.16
N LEU A 261 -27.40 -14.66 3.07
CA LEU A 261 -26.97 -13.60 2.17
C LEU A 261 -26.72 -14.14 0.75
N PRO A 262 -26.97 -13.33 -0.31
CA PRO A 262 -27.05 -13.84 -1.70
C PRO A 262 -25.76 -14.39 -2.28
N LEU A 263 -24.60 -14.02 -1.78
CA LEU A 263 -23.31 -14.48 -2.29
C LEU A 263 -22.64 -15.39 -1.28
N PRO A 264 -22.01 -16.49 -1.74
CA PRO A 264 -21.24 -17.38 -0.87
C PRO A 264 -19.98 -16.67 -0.37
N ASP A 265 -19.62 -16.92 0.89
CA ASP A 265 -18.37 -16.46 1.49
C ASP A 265 -17.30 -17.53 1.33
N ARG A 266 -16.43 -17.36 0.34
CA ARG A 266 -15.27 -18.23 0.14
C ARG A 266 -14.17 -17.99 1.17
N PHE A 267 -14.02 -16.75 1.62
CA PHE A 267 -12.90 -16.33 2.45
C PHE A 267 -13.36 -15.91 3.85
N PRO A 268 -12.70 -16.44 4.90
CA PRO A 268 -13.01 -16.09 6.28
C PRO A 268 -12.56 -14.67 6.62
N SER A 269 -13.03 -14.16 7.75
CA SER A 269 -12.56 -12.89 8.34
C SER A 269 -11.15 -13.05 8.91
N VAL A 270 -10.14 -13.04 8.04
CA VAL A 270 -8.73 -13.31 8.38
C VAL A 270 -8.22 -12.30 9.42
N GLU A 271 -8.54 -11.03 9.23
CA GLU A 271 -8.05 -9.95 10.10
C GLU A 271 -8.64 -10.06 11.50
N TYR A 272 -9.93 -10.32 11.62
CA TYR A 272 -10.60 -10.51 12.92
C TYR A 272 -9.99 -11.66 13.75
N ARG A 273 -9.65 -12.77 13.08
CA ARG A 273 -9.03 -13.93 13.75
C ARG A 273 -7.66 -13.62 14.34
N ARG A 274 -6.97 -12.62 13.80
CA ARG A 274 -5.64 -12.21 14.24
C ARG A 274 -5.64 -11.16 15.34
N MET A 275 -6.78 -10.53 15.57
CA MET A 275 -6.94 -9.49 16.56
C MET A 275 -6.80 -10.05 17.98
N THR A 276 -6.21 -9.25 18.87
CA THR A 276 -6.27 -9.48 20.32
C THR A 276 -7.71 -9.30 20.81
N ASP A 277 -8.01 -9.76 22.01
CA ASP A 277 -9.36 -9.61 22.57
C ASP A 277 -9.74 -8.13 22.77
N GLU A 278 -8.77 -7.28 23.12
CA GLU A 278 -9.00 -5.83 23.18
C GLU A 278 -9.33 -5.23 21.80
N GLN A 279 -8.60 -5.64 20.78
CA GLN A 279 -8.87 -5.20 19.41
C GLN A 279 -10.24 -5.69 18.93
N LYS A 280 -10.59 -6.94 19.19
CA LYS A 280 -11.92 -7.51 18.89
C LYS A 280 -13.01 -6.74 19.59
N LYS A 281 -12.86 -6.43 20.89
CA LYS A 281 -13.83 -5.65 21.65
C LYS A 281 -14.15 -4.31 20.99
N LYS A 282 -13.12 -3.57 20.55
CA LYS A 282 -13.30 -2.28 19.84
C LYS A 282 -13.93 -2.48 18.45
N TRP A 283 -13.52 -3.52 17.74
CA TRP A 283 -14.06 -3.87 16.44
C TRP A 283 -15.54 -4.25 16.52
N ASP A 284 -15.91 -5.11 17.46
CA ASP A 284 -17.27 -5.58 17.65
C ASP A 284 -18.19 -4.47 18.15
N ALA A 285 -17.68 -3.57 19.01
CA ALA A 285 -18.43 -2.39 19.45
C ALA A 285 -18.84 -1.48 18.28
N TYR A 286 -18.01 -1.40 17.25
CA TYR A 286 -18.29 -0.61 16.04
C TYR A 286 -19.13 -1.37 15.00
N PHE A 287 -18.67 -2.57 14.60
CA PHE A 287 -19.31 -3.31 13.52
C PHE A 287 -20.57 -4.06 13.96
N GLY A 288 -20.62 -4.55 15.19
CA GLY A 288 -21.71 -5.39 15.69
C GLY A 288 -23.09 -4.75 15.52
N PRO A 289 -23.36 -3.55 16.11
CA PRO A 289 -24.65 -2.87 15.95
C PRO A 289 -25.01 -2.63 14.47
N LYS A 290 -24.06 -2.17 13.65
CA LYS A 290 -24.26 -1.88 12.23
C LYS A 290 -24.53 -3.15 11.39
N ASN A 291 -23.91 -4.25 11.76
CA ASN A 291 -24.15 -5.54 11.11
C ASN A 291 -25.53 -6.07 11.49
N GLN A 292 -25.92 -5.94 12.76
CA GLN A 292 -27.24 -6.38 13.22
C GLN A 292 -28.37 -5.56 12.57
N GLU A 293 -28.22 -4.23 12.46
CA GLU A 293 -29.15 -3.36 11.75
C GLU A 293 -29.32 -3.81 10.30
N PHE A 294 -28.21 -3.97 9.56
CA PHE A 294 -28.22 -4.45 8.19
C PHE A 294 -28.92 -5.81 8.05
N LEU A 295 -28.60 -6.78 8.92
CA LEU A 295 -29.18 -8.12 8.85
C LEU A 295 -30.68 -8.11 9.14
N ASN A 296 -31.15 -7.28 10.06
CA ASN A 296 -32.57 -7.10 10.34
C ASN A 296 -33.29 -6.48 9.13
N ASP A 297 -32.73 -5.44 8.53
CA ASP A 297 -33.28 -4.76 7.36
C ASP A 297 -33.29 -5.67 6.13
N PHE A 298 -32.22 -6.44 5.93
CA PHE A 298 -32.14 -7.43 4.87
C PHE A 298 -33.19 -8.53 5.03
N LYS A 299 -33.34 -9.08 6.24
CA LYS A 299 -34.36 -10.10 6.56
C LYS A 299 -35.78 -9.56 6.38
N ALA A 300 -36.01 -8.29 6.68
CA ALA A 300 -37.30 -7.61 6.48
C ALA A 300 -37.59 -7.24 5.01
N GLY A 301 -36.69 -7.54 4.07
CA GLY A 301 -36.85 -7.24 2.65
C GLY A 301 -36.82 -5.76 2.29
N LYS A 302 -36.14 -4.93 3.10
CA LYS A 302 -36.08 -3.48 2.91
C LYS A 302 -35.18 -3.04 1.74
N PHE A 303 -34.35 -3.94 1.20
CA PHE A 303 -33.44 -3.60 0.10
C PHE A 303 -33.97 -4.05 -1.26
N THR A 304 -34.10 -3.15 -2.20
CA THR A 304 -34.05 -3.50 -3.62
C THR A 304 -32.63 -3.95 -3.98
N HIS A 305 -32.48 -4.60 -5.13
CA HIS A 305 -31.16 -4.99 -5.63
C HIS A 305 -30.20 -3.79 -5.71
N LYS A 306 -30.67 -2.67 -6.25
CA LYS A 306 -29.89 -1.44 -6.38
C LYS A 306 -29.43 -0.91 -5.03
N GLU A 307 -30.31 -0.81 -4.06
CA GLU A 307 -30.00 -0.33 -2.71
C GLU A 307 -29.00 -1.25 -2.00
N LEU A 308 -29.07 -2.57 -2.24
CA LEU A 308 -28.10 -3.50 -1.70
C LEU A 308 -26.68 -3.27 -2.26
N VAL A 309 -26.57 -3.02 -3.58
CA VAL A 309 -25.27 -2.70 -4.22
C VAL A 309 -24.73 -1.37 -3.70
N GLN A 310 -25.59 -0.36 -3.55
CA GLN A 310 -25.22 0.94 -2.99
C GLN A 310 -24.75 0.79 -1.53
N TRP A 311 -25.45 0.00 -0.71
CA TRP A 311 -25.02 -0.30 0.65
C TRP A 311 -23.64 -0.97 0.70
N LYS A 312 -23.39 -1.99 -0.16
CA LYS A 312 -22.08 -2.66 -0.28
C LYS A 312 -21.00 -1.65 -0.65
N TYR A 313 -21.27 -0.77 -1.61
CA TYR A 313 -20.34 0.28 -2.03
C TYR A 313 -20.00 1.22 -0.87
N GLN A 314 -20.99 1.77 -0.16
CA GLN A 314 -20.78 2.65 0.98
C GLN A 314 -19.95 1.97 2.08
N ARG A 315 -20.29 0.71 2.40
CA ARG A 315 -19.58 -0.08 3.40
C ARG A 315 -18.12 -0.32 3.04
N TYR A 316 -17.89 -0.74 1.80
CA TYR A 316 -16.56 -0.97 1.25
C TYR A 316 -15.73 0.32 1.26
N MET A 317 -16.27 1.40 0.71
CA MET A 317 -15.54 2.65 0.57
C MET A 317 -15.15 3.29 1.90
N ARG A 318 -16.01 3.25 2.91
CA ARG A 318 -15.66 3.72 4.26
C ARG A 318 -14.45 2.97 4.83
N ASN A 319 -14.43 1.66 4.66
CA ASN A 319 -13.31 0.84 5.11
C ASN A 319 -12.02 1.14 4.31
N TYR A 320 -12.15 1.25 2.98
CA TYR A 320 -11.04 1.56 2.08
C TYR A 320 -10.40 2.92 2.40
N LEU A 321 -11.23 3.96 2.52
CA LEU A 321 -10.76 5.31 2.83
C LEU A 321 -10.13 5.40 4.23
N GLY A 322 -10.66 4.65 5.21
CA GLY A 322 -10.02 4.53 6.53
C GLY A 322 -8.63 3.89 6.47
N ALA A 323 -8.44 2.89 5.59
CA ALA A 323 -7.13 2.29 5.37
C ALA A 323 -6.18 3.22 4.58
N ALA A 324 -6.69 3.95 3.57
CA ALA A 324 -5.94 4.94 2.81
C ALA A 324 -5.47 6.12 3.67
N ARG A 325 -6.32 6.60 4.59
CA ARG A 325 -5.98 7.63 5.57
C ARG A 325 -4.80 7.24 6.45
N ALA A 326 -4.71 5.96 6.85
CA ALA A 326 -3.56 5.49 7.61
C ALA A 326 -2.25 5.53 6.80
N VAL A 327 -2.31 5.36 5.47
CA VAL A 327 -1.14 5.55 4.60
C VAL A 327 -0.73 7.02 4.58
N ASP A 328 -1.67 7.95 4.42
CA ASP A 328 -1.38 9.38 4.44
C ASP A 328 -0.74 9.83 5.76
N GLU A 329 -1.31 9.41 6.91
CA GLU A 329 -0.73 9.67 8.23
C GLU A 329 0.70 9.13 8.37
N SER A 330 0.96 7.94 7.81
CA SER A 330 2.29 7.32 7.82
C SER A 330 3.29 8.08 6.94
N VAL A 331 2.86 8.61 5.81
CA VAL A 331 3.67 9.51 4.97
C VAL A 331 4.02 10.78 5.73
N GLY A 332 3.09 11.30 6.54
CA GLY A 332 3.31 12.48 7.35
C GLY A 332 4.37 12.31 8.44
N ARG A 333 4.43 11.12 9.05
CA ARG A 333 5.45 10.75 10.06
C ARG A 333 6.85 10.68 9.47
#